data_f35862753c67e11edf47d9b88d8c14cd
#
_entry.id   f35862753c67e11edf47d9b88d8c14cd
#
_cell.length_a   1.000
_cell.length_b   1.000
_cell.length_c   1.000
_cell.angle_alpha   90.00
_cell.angle_beta   90.00
_cell.angle_gamma   90.00
#
_symmetry.space_group_name_H-M   'P 1'
#
loop_
_entity.id
_entity.type
_entity.pdbx_description
1 polymer ?
#
loop_
_entity_poly.entity_id
_entity_poly.type
_entity_poly.pdbx_seq_one_letter_code
_entity_poly.pdbx_strand_id
1 'polypeptide(L)'
;MTFPHDLLDDASILASFEGWSEDVYRDFFRLRSGEMTDEEFNEKYHWDRAILSMDMTGFTASAMRRGELQSFLRIMDAQRVAIPVLREFGAELVRCFADDIVALFKDANSALDAAFETHRRVRLFNDSPLSTDYPTQCCAGIGYGRVFAIGPNLAQGDEMNRASKLGEDIARANETLITERAFAAVSSRDDVHFEQQDQDDQLFPFYRATLRNE
;
A
#
# COMPACT_ATOMS: atom_id res chain seq x y z
N MET A 1 21.82 -15.94 -30.80
CA MET A 1 22.70 -16.38 -29.69
C MET A 1 21.83 -17.10 -28.67
N THR A 2 22.15 -18.32 -28.33
CA THR A 2 21.50 -19.06 -27.26
C THR A 2 22.09 -18.63 -25.91
N PHE A 3 21.25 -18.46 -24.89
CA PHE A 3 21.72 -18.18 -23.54
C PHE A 3 22.54 -19.38 -23.02
N PRO A 4 23.76 -19.18 -22.50
CA PRO A 4 24.70 -20.29 -22.22
C PRO A 4 24.46 -20.96 -20.87
N HIS A 5 23.41 -20.63 -20.13
CA HIS A 5 23.08 -21.19 -18.83
C HIS A 5 21.63 -21.67 -18.80
N ASP A 6 21.32 -22.56 -17.86
CA ASP A 6 19.95 -22.99 -17.61
C ASP A 6 19.13 -21.83 -17.03
N LEU A 7 17.89 -21.69 -17.51
CA LEU A 7 16.89 -20.78 -16.95
C LEU A 7 15.91 -21.57 -16.08
N LEU A 8 15.41 -20.94 -15.05
CA LEU A 8 14.35 -21.51 -14.22
C LEU A 8 13.00 -21.27 -14.92
N ASP A 9 12.51 -22.29 -15.63
CA ASP A 9 11.26 -22.24 -16.42
C ASP A 9 10.11 -23.01 -15.75
N ASP A 10 10.15 -23.17 -14.42
CA ASP A 10 9.11 -23.82 -13.62
C ASP A 10 8.34 -22.78 -12.81
N ALA A 11 7.06 -22.58 -13.15
CA ALA A 11 6.19 -21.60 -12.50
C ALA A 11 5.98 -21.87 -11.01
N SER A 12 5.91 -23.15 -10.62
CA SER A 12 5.70 -23.54 -9.22
C SER A 12 6.93 -23.25 -8.36
N ILE A 13 8.11 -23.49 -8.90
CA ILE A 13 9.37 -23.16 -8.23
C ILE A 13 9.52 -21.63 -8.11
N LEU A 14 9.28 -20.88 -9.20
CA LEU A 14 9.31 -19.41 -9.15
C LEU A 14 8.34 -18.85 -8.11
N ALA A 15 7.13 -19.41 -8.03
CA ALA A 15 6.12 -18.97 -7.05
C ALA A 15 6.53 -19.26 -5.60
N SER A 16 7.36 -20.26 -5.36
CA SER A 16 7.85 -20.61 -4.02
C SER A 16 8.76 -19.54 -3.39
N PHE A 17 9.26 -18.59 -4.20
CA PHE A 17 10.01 -17.42 -3.73
C PHE A 17 9.13 -16.21 -3.39
N GLU A 18 7.80 -16.39 -3.33
CA GLU A 18 6.80 -15.42 -2.85
C GLU A 18 6.71 -14.12 -3.68
N GLY A 19 7.17 -14.13 -4.93
CA GLY A 19 7.03 -13.01 -5.86
C GLY A 19 5.60 -12.91 -6.37
N TRP A 20 5.27 -13.70 -7.39
CA TRP A 20 3.93 -13.81 -7.95
C TRP A 20 3.36 -15.20 -7.74
N SER A 21 2.05 -15.36 -7.96
CA SER A 21 1.42 -16.68 -7.90
C SER A 21 1.88 -17.58 -9.07
N GLU A 22 1.74 -18.88 -8.90
CA GLU A 22 2.06 -19.85 -9.95
C GLU A 22 1.28 -19.57 -11.23
N ASP A 23 0.01 -19.18 -11.13
CA ASP A 23 -0.83 -18.85 -12.29
C ASP A 23 -0.31 -17.62 -13.05
N VAL A 24 0.19 -16.61 -12.33
CA VAL A 24 0.80 -15.43 -12.96
C VAL A 24 2.09 -15.82 -13.69
N TYR A 25 2.97 -16.60 -13.07
CA TYR A 25 4.19 -17.07 -13.74
C TYR A 25 3.87 -17.91 -14.98
N ARG A 26 2.86 -18.79 -14.90
CA ARG A 26 2.41 -19.60 -16.03
C ARG A 26 1.89 -18.72 -17.17
N ASP A 27 1.12 -17.69 -16.87
CA ASP A 27 0.63 -16.76 -17.87
C ASP A 27 1.74 -15.86 -18.43
N PHE A 28 2.76 -15.50 -17.67
CA PHE A 28 3.96 -14.86 -18.22
C PHE A 28 4.72 -15.75 -19.22
N PHE A 29 4.84 -17.05 -18.95
CA PHE A 29 5.42 -17.98 -19.93
C PHE A 29 4.57 -18.06 -21.19
N ARG A 30 3.24 -18.13 -21.08
CA ARG A 30 2.31 -18.14 -22.22
C ARG A 30 2.39 -16.84 -23.02
N LEU A 31 2.46 -15.69 -22.35
CA LEU A 31 2.65 -14.38 -22.98
C LEU A 31 3.98 -14.35 -23.75
N ARG A 32 5.06 -14.84 -23.15
CA ARG A 32 6.39 -14.87 -23.77
C ARG A 32 6.49 -15.84 -24.95
N SER A 33 5.76 -16.95 -24.92
CA SER A 33 5.68 -17.92 -26.04
C SER A 33 4.74 -17.51 -27.17
N GLY A 34 3.92 -16.46 -26.95
CA GLY A 34 2.89 -16.04 -27.90
C GLY A 34 1.60 -16.87 -27.83
N GLU A 35 1.43 -17.70 -26.81
CA GLU A 35 0.20 -18.45 -26.53
C GLU A 35 -0.88 -17.61 -25.84
N MET A 36 -0.53 -16.44 -25.36
CA MET A 36 -1.38 -15.45 -24.75
C MET A 36 -1.03 -14.08 -25.30
N THR A 37 -2.02 -13.23 -25.56
CA THR A 37 -1.80 -11.85 -26.01
C THR A 37 -1.67 -10.88 -24.83
N ASP A 38 -1.12 -9.68 -25.09
CA ASP A 38 -1.07 -8.58 -24.12
C ASP A 38 -2.48 -8.18 -23.67
N GLU A 39 -3.46 -8.21 -24.59
CA GLU A 39 -4.85 -7.88 -24.30
C GLU A 39 -5.47 -8.89 -23.32
N GLU A 40 -5.28 -10.19 -23.55
CA GLU A 40 -5.79 -11.25 -22.67
C GLU A 40 -5.15 -11.17 -21.28
N PHE A 41 -3.85 -10.88 -21.18
CA PHE A 41 -3.17 -10.68 -19.92
C PHE A 41 -3.70 -9.45 -19.18
N ASN A 42 -3.84 -8.32 -19.90
CA ASN A 42 -4.39 -7.08 -19.33
C ASN A 42 -5.84 -7.27 -18.85
N GLU A 43 -6.69 -7.95 -19.60
CA GLU A 43 -8.07 -8.21 -19.23
C GLU A 43 -8.14 -9.03 -17.93
N LYS A 44 -7.24 -9.97 -17.74
CA LYS A 44 -7.19 -10.83 -16.55
C LYS A 44 -6.65 -10.13 -15.31
N TYR A 45 -5.64 -9.29 -15.44
CA TYR A 45 -4.84 -8.80 -14.29
C TYR A 45 -4.83 -7.29 -14.10
N HIS A 46 -5.31 -6.49 -15.05
CA HIS A 46 -5.19 -5.04 -15.04
C HIS A 46 -6.54 -4.39 -14.65
N TRP A 47 -6.67 -4.00 -13.39
CA TRP A 47 -7.92 -3.53 -12.80
C TRP A 47 -7.80 -2.10 -12.28
N ASP A 48 -8.94 -1.36 -12.27
CA ASP A 48 -9.02 -0.09 -11.57
C ASP A 48 -9.20 -0.36 -10.08
N ARG A 49 -8.21 0.07 -9.27
CA ARG A 49 -8.19 -0.14 -7.82
C ARG A 49 -7.64 1.09 -7.11
N ALA A 50 -8.09 1.27 -5.87
CA ALA A 50 -7.40 2.14 -4.94
C ALA A 50 -6.32 1.36 -4.20
N ILE A 51 -5.17 1.99 -4.07
CA ILE A 51 -4.01 1.49 -3.35
C ILE A 51 -3.84 2.34 -2.11
N LEU A 52 -3.77 1.71 -0.94
CA LEU A 52 -3.34 2.33 0.30
C LEU A 52 -1.98 1.77 0.66
N SER A 53 -0.96 2.62 0.70
CA SER A 53 0.38 2.33 1.23
C SER A 53 0.54 3.04 2.56
N MET A 54 0.83 2.28 3.61
CA MET A 54 1.06 2.80 4.96
C MET A 54 2.44 2.41 5.44
N ASP A 55 3.11 3.35 6.11
CA ASP A 55 4.39 3.13 6.75
C ASP A 55 4.34 3.58 8.22
N MET A 56 5.29 3.09 9.03
CA MET A 56 5.45 3.50 10.42
C MET A 56 6.46 4.63 10.54
N THR A 57 5.99 5.77 11.01
CA THR A 57 6.84 6.94 11.19
C THR A 57 7.87 6.73 12.32
N GLY A 58 9.13 7.07 12.00
CA GLY A 58 10.23 7.10 12.96
C GLY A 58 10.74 5.72 13.40
N PHE A 59 10.49 4.68 12.62
CA PHE A 59 10.95 3.31 12.90
C PHE A 59 12.48 3.25 13.07
N THR A 60 13.24 3.70 12.10
CA THR A 60 14.72 3.66 12.11
C THR A 60 15.31 4.37 13.33
N ALA A 61 14.82 5.57 13.65
CA ALA A 61 15.28 6.33 14.81
C ALA A 61 14.93 5.64 16.14
N SER A 62 13.80 4.95 16.20
CA SER A 62 13.38 4.18 17.35
C SER A 62 14.24 2.93 17.54
N ALA A 63 14.52 2.20 16.47
CA ALA A 63 15.37 0.99 16.50
C ALA A 63 16.78 1.31 17.01
N MET A 64 17.36 2.42 16.58
CA MET A 64 18.69 2.87 17.01
C MET A 64 18.73 3.24 18.52
N ARG A 65 17.63 3.74 19.08
CA ARG A 65 17.60 4.21 20.49
C ARG A 65 17.21 3.12 21.49
N ARG A 66 16.38 2.15 21.10
CA ARG A 66 15.74 1.20 22.01
C ARG A 66 16.01 -0.27 21.70
N GLY A 67 16.67 -0.53 20.59
CA GLY A 67 16.96 -1.86 20.10
C GLY A 67 15.88 -2.42 19.19
N GLU A 68 16.29 -3.36 18.37
CA GLU A 68 15.49 -3.93 17.27
C GLU A 68 14.23 -4.66 17.78
N LEU A 69 14.32 -5.40 18.88
CA LEU A 69 13.17 -6.17 19.40
C LEU A 69 11.98 -5.26 19.76
N GLN A 70 12.21 -4.10 20.37
CA GLN A 70 11.14 -3.15 20.68
C GLN A 70 10.52 -2.56 19.42
N SER A 71 11.31 -2.39 18.37
CA SER A 71 10.81 -1.95 17.07
C SER A 71 9.94 -3.01 16.41
N PHE A 72 10.31 -4.28 16.48
CA PHE A 72 9.49 -5.39 15.97
C PHE A 72 8.14 -5.50 16.69
N LEU A 73 8.11 -5.30 18.02
CA LEU A 73 6.85 -5.28 18.76
C LEU A 73 5.94 -4.13 18.33
N ARG A 74 6.49 -2.97 18.00
CA ARG A 74 5.72 -1.84 17.44
C ARG A 74 5.16 -2.14 16.05
N ILE A 75 5.93 -2.80 15.18
CA ILE A 75 5.43 -3.29 13.88
C ILE A 75 4.22 -4.21 14.12
N MET A 76 4.38 -5.19 14.99
CA MET A 76 3.29 -6.12 15.34
C MET A 76 2.05 -5.36 15.83
N ASP A 77 2.21 -4.36 16.70
CA ASP A 77 1.09 -3.57 17.22
C ASP A 77 0.42 -2.73 16.13
N ALA A 78 1.18 -2.10 15.23
CA ALA A 78 0.63 -1.42 14.07
C ALA A 78 -0.21 -2.36 13.19
N GLN A 79 0.31 -3.55 12.88
CA GLN A 79 -0.39 -4.56 12.09
C GLN A 79 -1.65 -5.07 12.80
N ARG A 80 -1.62 -5.28 14.14
CA ARG A 80 -2.78 -5.69 14.94
C ARG A 80 -3.90 -4.66 14.92
N VAL A 81 -3.58 -3.38 14.81
CA VAL A 81 -4.57 -2.31 14.71
C VAL A 81 -5.04 -2.13 13.27
N ALA A 82 -4.12 -2.04 12.31
CA ALA A 82 -4.44 -1.67 10.93
C ALA A 82 -5.16 -2.81 10.16
N ILE A 83 -4.69 -4.05 10.22
CA ILE A 83 -5.23 -5.15 9.41
C ILE A 83 -6.74 -5.36 9.62
N PRO A 84 -7.29 -5.37 10.85
CA PRO A 84 -8.73 -5.47 11.04
C PRO A 84 -9.50 -4.32 10.38
N VAL A 85 -9.00 -3.09 10.49
CA VAL A 85 -9.62 -1.91 9.85
C VAL A 85 -9.65 -2.07 8.33
N LEU A 86 -8.51 -2.39 7.72
CA LEU A 86 -8.43 -2.57 6.26
C LEU A 86 -9.45 -3.60 5.76
N ARG A 87 -9.61 -4.71 6.51
CA ARG A 87 -10.60 -5.73 6.19
C ARG A 87 -12.04 -5.26 6.38
N GLU A 88 -12.34 -4.53 7.45
CA GLU A 88 -13.66 -3.95 7.71
C GLU A 88 -14.10 -3.01 6.59
N PHE A 89 -13.16 -2.24 6.02
CA PHE A 89 -13.40 -1.35 4.89
C PHE A 89 -13.31 -2.02 3.51
N GLY A 90 -13.21 -3.34 3.47
CA GLY A 90 -13.33 -4.12 2.24
C GLY A 90 -12.05 -4.23 1.42
N ALA A 91 -10.88 -4.18 2.07
CA ALA A 91 -9.63 -4.49 1.39
C ALA A 91 -9.67 -5.88 0.77
N GLU A 92 -9.51 -5.97 -0.55
CA GLU A 92 -9.47 -7.23 -1.31
C GLU A 92 -8.12 -7.94 -1.12
N LEU A 93 -7.08 -7.18 -0.83
CA LEU A 93 -5.71 -7.65 -0.62
C LEU A 93 -5.07 -6.80 0.48
N VAL A 94 -4.37 -7.46 1.39
CA VAL A 94 -3.52 -6.80 2.40
C VAL A 94 -2.18 -7.52 2.42
N ARG A 95 -1.10 -6.77 2.28
CA ARG A 95 0.28 -7.23 2.39
C ARG A 95 0.99 -6.45 3.48
N CYS A 96 1.73 -7.17 4.32
CA CYS A 96 2.64 -6.57 5.29
C CYS A 96 4.07 -7.02 4.97
N PHE A 97 4.99 -6.07 4.89
CA PHE A 97 6.41 -6.34 4.77
C PHE A 97 7.16 -5.42 5.72
N ALA A 98 7.70 -5.99 6.80
CA ALA A 98 8.24 -5.22 7.92
C ALA A 98 7.22 -4.18 8.45
N ASP A 99 7.54 -2.90 8.45
CA ASP A 99 6.69 -1.78 8.86
C ASP A 99 5.71 -1.31 7.77
N ASP A 100 5.89 -1.74 6.52
CA ASP A 100 5.01 -1.40 5.41
C ASP A 100 3.73 -2.24 5.42
N ILE A 101 2.60 -1.58 5.18
CA ILE A 101 1.30 -2.22 4.95
C ILE A 101 0.71 -1.68 3.65
N VAL A 102 0.51 -2.56 2.68
CA VAL A 102 -0.15 -2.22 1.43
C VAL A 102 -1.50 -2.93 1.34
N ALA A 103 -2.54 -2.20 0.97
CA ALA A 103 -3.88 -2.74 0.76
C ALA A 103 -4.49 -2.27 -0.56
N LEU A 104 -5.28 -3.13 -1.19
CA LEU A 104 -6.07 -2.82 -2.39
C LEU A 104 -7.55 -2.77 -2.05
N PHE A 105 -8.22 -1.76 -2.59
CA PHE A 105 -9.66 -1.55 -2.46
C PHE A 105 -10.31 -1.37 -3.84
N LYS A 106 -11.60 -1.63 -3.93
CA LYS A 106 -12.37 -1.40 -5.16
C LYS A 106 -12.44 0.07 -5.55
N ASP A 107 -12.48 0.97 -4.56
CA ASP A 107 -12.66 2.39 -4.76
C ASP A 107 -11.83 3.23 -3.76
N ALA A 108 -11.61 4.48 -4.13
CA ALA A 108 -10.78 5.40 -3.36
C ALA A 108 -11.46 5.88 -2.05
N ASN A 109 -12.79 5.87 -1.95
CA ASN A 109 -13.50 6.24 -0.72
C ASN A 109 -13.22 5.22 0.38
N SER A 110 -13.35 3.93 0.06
CA SER A 110 -13.05 2.83 1.00
C SER A 110 -11.60 2.89 1.49
N ALA A 111 -10.64 3.18 0.61
CA ALA A 111 -9.23 3.34 0.99
C ALA A 111 -9.01 4.54 1.91
N LEU A 112 -9.67 5.67 1.62
CA LEU A 112 -9.55 6.90 2.41
C LEU A 112 -10.17 6.74 3.81
N ASP A 113 -11.37 6.14 3.89
CA ASP A 113 -12.02 5.85 5.16
C ASP A 113 -11.21 4.87 6.01
N ALA A 114 -10.63 3.85 5.38
CA ALA A 114 -9.74 2.90 6.07
C ALA A 114 -8.48 3.58 6.61
N ALA A 115 -7.89 4.54 5.89
CA ALA A 115 -6.75 5.31 6.36
C ALA A 115 -7.10 6.15 7.60
N PHE A 116 -8.19 6.92 7.54
CA PHE A 116 -8.64 7.74 8.66
C PHE A 116 -8.98 6.90 9.89
N GLU A 117 -9.74 5.82 9.71
CA GLU A 117 -10.08 4.94 10.82
C GLU A 117 -8.84 4.25 11.41
N THR A 118 -7.86 3.89 10.58
CA THR A 118 -6.59 3.34 11.08
C THR A 118 -5.87 4.37 11.95
N HIS A 119 -5.73 5.62 11.50
CA HIS A 119 -5.13 6.67 12.33
C HIS A 119 -5.87 6.87 13.64
N ARG A 120 -7.20 6.90 13.61
CA ARG A 120 -8.04 7.01 14.81
C ARG A 120 -7.81 5.84 15.78
N ARG A 121 -7.80 4.58 15.29
CA ARG A 121 -7.57 3.41 16.16
C ARG A 121 -6.15 3.33 16.69
N VAL A 122 -5.16 3.77 15.91
CA VAL A 122 -3.77 3.86 16.38
C VAL A 122 -3.67 4.87 17.53
N ARG A 123 -4.32 6.04 17.45
CA ARG A 123 -4.38 6.99 18.57
C ARG A 123 -5.01 6.36 19.81
N LEU A 124 -6.17 5.70 19.67
CA LEU A 124 -6.82 5.00 20.79
C LEU A 124 -5.98 3.88 21.38
N PHE A 125 -5.26 3.14 20.55
CA PHE A 125 -4.33 2.11 21.00
C PHE A 125 -3.19 2.72 21.82
N ASN A 126 -2.63 3.84 21.40
CA ASN A 126 -1.57 4.54 22.12
C ASN A 126 -2.02 5.02 23.51
N ASP A 127 -3.29 5.41 23.68
CA ASP A 127 -3.87 5.83 24.95
C ASP A 127 -4.28 4.65 25.84
N SER A 128 -4.19 3.42 25.35
CA SER A 128 -4.59 2.22 26.07
C SER A 128 -3.44 1.64 26.92
N PRO A 129 -3.76 0.84 27.94
CA PRO A 129 -2.74 0.11 28.73
C PRO A 129 -1.97 -0.94 27.92
N LEU A 130 -2.38 -1.21 26.69
CA LEU A 130 -1.72 -2.17 25.79
C LEU A 130 -0.55 -1.54 25.03
N SER A 131 -0.49 -0.20 24.99
CA SER A 131 0.58 0.54 24.33
C SER A 131 1.87 0.46 25.13
N THR A 132 2.97 0.58 24.41
CA THR A 132 4.30 0.77 25.02
C THR A 132 4.55 2.25 25.32
N ASP A 133 5.62 2.59 26.05
CA ASP A 133 6.04 3.97 26.31
C ASP A 133 6.32 4.80 25.04
N TYR A 134 6.22 4.19 23.87
CA TYR A 134 6.42 4.83 22.56
C TYR A 134 5.17 4.69 21.70
N PRO A 135 4.51 5.80 21.38
CA PRO A 135 3.34 5.78 20.54
C PRO A 135 3.69 5.24 19.15
N THR A 136 2.84 4.34 18.65
CA THR A 136 2.83 3.94 17.25
C THR A 136 2.24 5.08 16.42
N GLN A 137 2.88 5.44 15.32
CA GLN A 137 2.39 6.45 14.39
C GLN A 137 2.56 5.92 12.99
N CYS A 138 1.51 6.04 12.19
CA CYS A 138 1.51 5.63 10.79
C CYS A 138 1.33 6.86 9.90
N CYS A 139 1.78 6.76 8.69
CA CYS A 139 1.48 7.67 7.58
C CYS A 139 0.87 6.88 6.44
N ALA A 140 0.14 7.55 5.56
CA ALA A 140 -0.62 6.91 4.51
C ALA A 140 -0.49 7.64 3.17
N GLY A 141 -0.26 6.88 2.09
CA GLY A 141 -0.35 7.32 0.71
C GLY A 141 -1.45 6.57 -0.02
N ILE A 142 -2.32 7.27 -0.75
CA ILE A 142 -3.42 6.66 -1.50
C ILE A 142 -3.30 7.03 -2.97
N GLY A 143 -3.29 6.01 -3.83
CA GLY A 143 -3.42 6.12 -5.28
C GLY A 143 -4.74 5.51 -5.76
N TYR A 144 -5.20 5.92 -6.94
CA TYR A 144 -6.35 5.30 -7.61
C TYR A 144 -6.13 5.24 -9.10
N GLY A 145 -6.30 4.08 -9.69
CA GLY A 145 -6.21 3.91 -11.12
C GLY A 145 -5.95 2.48 -11.51
N ARG A 146 -5.55 2.31 -12.76
CA ARG A 146 -5.30 1.02 -13.34
C ARG A 146 -3.98 0.44 -12.84
N VAL A 147 -4.05 -0.74 -12.21
CA VAL A 147 -2.89 -1.45 -11.67
C VAL A 147 -2.96 -2.94 -12.04
N PHE A 148 -1.82 -3.57 -12.14
CA PHE A 148 -1.76 -5.02 -12.24
C PHE A 148 -1.91 -5.63 -10.85
N ALA A 149 -3.04 -6.33 -10.64
CA ALA A 149 -3.28 -7.12 -9.43
C ALA A 149 -2.77 -8.55 -9.68
N ILE A 150 -1.46 -8.71 -9.72
CA ILE A 150 -0.77 -9.97 -10.05
C ILE A 150 -0.45 -10.79 -8.81
N GLY A 151 -1.50 -11.13 -8.07
CA GLY A 151 -1.64 -12.00 -6.89
C GLY A 151 -0.43 -12.40 -6.14
N PRO A 152 -0.54 -13.18 -5.10
CA PRO A 152 -1.59 -13.04 -4.10
C PRO A 152 -1.44 -11.78 -3.26
N ASN A 153 -0.31 -11.06 -3.35
CA ASN A 153 0.05 -10.00 -2.43
C ASN A 153 0.68 -8.77 -3.10
N LEU A 154 0.55 -8.60 -4.40
CA LEU A 154 1.26 -7.53 -5.08
C LEU A 154 0.39 -6.81 -6.11
N ALA A 155 0.34 -5.48 -6.02
CA ALA A 155 -0.08 -4.60 -7.10
C ALA A 155 1.15 -3.98 -7.75
N GLN A 156 1.10 -3.78 -9.07
CA GLN A 156 2.13 -3.12 -9.84
C GLN A 156 1.50 -2.04 -10.72
N GLY A 157 2.19 -0.94 -10.92
CA GLY A 157 1.73 0.16 -11.77
C GLY A 157 2.13 1.53 -11.24
N ASP A 158 1.92 2.57 -12.05
CA ASP A 158 2.30 3.94 -11.74
C ASP A 158 1.62 4.45 -10.46
N GLU A 159 0.31 4.20 -10.30
CA GLU A 159 -0.42 4.62 -9.10
C GLU A 159 0.03 3.88 -7.83
N MET A 160 0.48 2.62 -7.94
CA MET A 160 1.11 1.92 -6.83
C MET A 160 2.40 2.62 -6.41
N ASN A 161 3.28 2.93 -7.38
CA ASN A 161 4.55 3.60 -7.09
C ASN A 161 4.34 4.98 -6.48
N ARG A 162 3.32 5.73 -6.95
CA ARG A 162 2.95 7.04 -6.40
C ARG A 162 2.40 6.92 -4.99
N ALA A 163 1.51 5.96 -4.73
CA ALA A 163 0.97 5.73 -3.39
C ALA A 163 2.07 5.37 -2.39
N SER A 164 2.98 4.45 -2.75
CA SER A 164 4.14 4.12 -1.93
C SER A 164 5.03 5.35 -1.69
N LYS A 165 5.34 6.11 -2.74
CA LYS A 165 6.13 7.35 -2.59
C LYS A 165 5.49 8.35 -1.62
N LEU A 166 4.16 8.51 -1.67
CA LEU A 166 3.45 9.38 -0.74
C LEU A 166 3.46 8.84 0.68
N GLY A 167 3.20 7.55 0.89
CA GLY A 167 3.09 6.92 2.21
C GLY A 167 4.44 6.76 2.90
N GLU A 168 5.47 6.34 2.17
CA GLU A 168 6.76 5.94 2.73
C GLU A 168 7.75 7.10 2.83
N ASP A 169 7.79 7.99 1.80
CA ASP A 169 8.84 9.01 1.70
C ASP A 169 8.36 10.43 2.07
N ILE A 170 7.07 10.75 1.89
CA ILE A 170 6.59 12.14 1.93
C ILE A 170 5.68 12.38 3.13
N ALA A 171 4.71 11.52 3.38
CA ALA A 171 3.76 11.69 4.47
C ALA A 171 4.46 11.65 5.84
N ARG A 172 3.98 12.50 6.73
CA ARG A 172 4.43 12.56 8.12
C ARG A 172 3.47 11.77 9.01
N ALA A 173 3.84 11.64 10.26
CA ALA A 173 3.02 10.98 11.27
C ALA A 173 1.57 11.45 11.25
N ASN A 174 0.64 10.50 11.12
CA ASN A 174 -0.81 10.70 11.05
C ASN A 174 -1.31 11.48 9.82
N GLU A 175 -0.46 11.68 8.81
CA GLU A 175 -0.90 12.27 7.53
C GLU A 175 -1.43 11.21 6.58
N THR A 176 -2.44 11.62 5.82
CA THR A 176 -2.94 10.91 4.64
C THR A 176 -2.74 11.78 3.41
N LEU A 177 -1.89 11.31 2.49
CA LEU A 177 -1.64 11.97 1.21
C LEU A 177 -2.27 11.16 0.08
N ILE A 178 -2.81 11.83 -0.91
CA ILE A 178 -3.49 11.18 -2.03
C ILE A 178 -3.00 11.71 -3.38
N THR A 179 -2.90 10.84 -4.38
CA THR A 179 -2.55 11.23 -5.74
C THR A 179 -3.67 12.08 -6.37
N GLU A 180 -3.35 12.79 -7.45
CA GLU A 180 -4.35 13.57 -8.20
C GLU A 180 -5.53 12.70 -8.70
N ARG A 181 -5.27 11.47 -9.13
CA ARG A 181 -6.31 10.54 -9.55
C ARG A 181 -7.18 10.07 -8.39
N ALA A 182 -6.58 9.77 -7.24
CA ALA A 182 -7.34 9.46 -6.04
C ALA A 182 -8.18 10.68 -5.60
N PHE A 183 -7.61 11.89 -5.61
CA PHE A 183 -8.35 13.13 -5.33
C PHE A 183 -9.55 13.29 -6.28
N ALA A 184 -9.37 13.12 -7.59
CA ALA A 184 -10.47 13.25 -8.55
C ALA A 184 -11.63 12.27 -8.25
N ALA A 185 -11.33 11.08 -7.74
CA ALA A 185 -12.34 10.08 -7.38
C ALA A 185 -13.10 10.39 -6.07
N VAL A 186 -12.51 11.18 -5.15
CA VAL A 186 -13.10 11.49 -3.83
C VAL A 186 -13.39 12.97 -3.61
N SER A 187 -13.14 13.84 -4.58
CA SER A 187 -13.25 15.31 -4.46
C SER A 187 -14.64 15.83 -4.11
N SER A 188 -15.68 15.02 -4.31
CA SER A 188 -17.07 15.36 -3.92
C SER A 188 -17.38 15.16 -2.44
N ARG A 189 -16.43 14.65 -1.64
CA ARG A 189 -16.61 14.46 -0.19
C ARG A 189 -16.62 15.79 0.53
N ASP A 190 -17.72 16.09 1.19
CA ASP A 190 -17.92 17.31 1.95
C ASP A 190 -17.41 17.23 3.40
N ASP A 191 -17.20 16.03 3.90
CA ASP A 191 -16.63 15.71 5.22
C ASP A 191 -15.09 15.76 5.25
N VAL A 192 -14.44 15.83 4.08
CA VAL A 192 -12.97 15.87 3.95
C VAL A 192 -12.50 17.22 3.42
N HIS A 193 -11.44 17.73 4.00
CA HIS A 193 -10.68 18.86 3.47
C HIS A 193 -9.49 18.35 2.68
N PHE A 194 -9.36 18.80 1.44
CA PHE A 194 -8.24 18.48 0.56
C PHE A 194 -7.41 19.74 0.31
N GLU A 195 -6.11 19.64 0.57
CA GLU A 195 -5.16 20.72 0.36
C GLU A 195 -4.09 20.25 -0.63
N GLN A 196 -4.03 20.93 -1.79
CA GLN A 196 -2.97 20.65 -2.76
C GLN A 196 -1.61 20.97 -2.14
N GLN A 197 -0.66 20.09 -2.33
CA GLN A 197 0.70 20.25 -1.82
C GLN A 197 1.64 20.60 -2.97
N ASP A 198 2.29 21.77 -2.84
CA ASP A 198 3.33 22.21 -3.75
C ASP A 198 4.70 21.97 -3.10
N GLN A 199 5.47 21.03 -3.63
CA GLN A 199 6.86 20.84 -3.22
C GLN A 199 7.75 20.95 -4.46
N ASP A 200 8.77 21.79 -4.40
CA ASP A 200 9.62 22.19 -5.53
C ASP A 200 10.34 21.03 -6.26
N ASP A 201 10.47 19.86 -5.63
CA ASP A 201 11.18 18.69 -6.17
C ASP A 201 10.24 17.50 -6.48
N GLN A 202 8.92 17.69 -6.58
CA GLN A 202 8.00 16.57 -6.74
C GLN A 202 7.68 16.23 -8.18
N LEU A 203 7.71 14.94 -8.48
CA LEU A 203 7.48 14.38 -9.80
C LEU A 203 6.01 14.41 -10.24
N PHE A 204 5.06 14.66 -9.33
CA PHE A 204 3.61 14.65 -9.60
C PHE A 204 2.81 15.42 -8.55
N PRO A 205 1.65 16.01 -8.91
CA PRO A 205 0.76 16.69 -7.96
C PRO A 205 0.10 15.69 -7.01
N PHE A 206 -0.10 16.12 -5.74
CA PHE A 206 -0.77 15.34 -4.72
C PHE A 206 -1.48 16.25 -3.71
N TYR A 207 -2.32 15.66 -2.86
CA TYR A 207 -3.14 16.39 -1.90
C TYR A 207 -3.01 15.78 -0.51
N ARG A 208 -3.04 16.63 0.52
CA ARG A 208 -3.29 16.19 1.89
C ARG A 208 -4.79 16.11 2.11
N ALA A 209 -5.25 14.97 2.65
CA ALA A 209 -6.63 14.74 3.03
C ALA A 209 -6.77 14.74 4.56
N THR A 210 -7.76 15.50 5.08
CA THR A 210 -8.01 15.64 6.53
C THR A 210 -9.52 15.65 6.78
N LEU A 211 -10.00 14.95 7.80
CA LEU A 211 -11.40 15.04 8.22
C LEU A 211 -11.70 16.43 8.79
N ARG A 212 -12.82 17.04 8.40
CA ARG A 212 -13.20 18.43 8.82
C ARG A 212 -13.54 18.56 10.30
N ASN A 213 -13.83 17.45 10.98
CA ASN A 213 -14.30 17.44 12.37
C ASN A 213 -13.25 16.82 13.33
N GLU A 214 -12.00 16.68 12.91
CA GLU A 214 -10.88 16.24 13.75
C GLU A 214 -9.97 17.38 14.22
#